data_8c2952337ebf22764494b4e877655a34
#
_entry.id   8c2952337ebf22764494b4e877655a34
#
_cell.length_a   1.000
_cell.length_b   1.000
_cell.length_c   1.000
_cell.angle_alpha   90.00
_cell.angle_beta   90.00
_cell.angle_gamma   90.00
#
_symmetry.space_group_name_H-M   'P 1'
#
loop_
_entity.id
_entity.type
_entity.pdbx_description
1 polymer ?
#
loop_
_entity_poly.entity_id
_entity_poly.type
_entity_poly.pdbx_seq_one_letter_code
_entity_poly.pdbx_strand_id
1 'polypeptide(L)'
;GVDSAMALCIKKEKANLRKGPSTKYEKIWQVYQYMPFKLLKTKGNWKQVEDLDGDSYWVHAPLTTQKYKCAVIRKDKTNLRKGPGTEHPAVTWSPVDKYFSMKVLKIESNWVHVEDAAGDKAWVYSPLVWTQ
;
A
#
# COMPACT_ATOMS: atom_id res chain seq x y z
N GLY A 1 2.50 -26.27 2.40
CA GLY A 1 2.66 -25.37 1.30
C GLY A 1 3.27 -24.07 1.72
N VAL A 2 3.70 -23.36 0.77
CA VAL A 2 4.23 -22.08 1.06
C VAL A 2 3.10 -21.17 1.34
N ASP A 3 3.12 -20.62 2.49
CA ASP A 3 2.18 -19.62 2.78
C ASP A 3 2.53 -18.42 2.00
N SER A 4 1.61 -17.99 1.23
CA SER A 4 1.67 -16.65 0.77
C SER A 4 1.77 -15.79 2.01
N ALA A 5 2.73 -14.92 2.04
CA ALA A 5 2.84 -13.98 3.12
C ALA A 5 1.48 -13.33 3.31
N MET A 6 0.99 -13.33 4.52
CA MET A 6 -0.23 -12.62 4.83
C MET A 6 0.01 -11.14 4.62
N ALA A 7 -1.00 -10.48 4.12
CA ALA A 7 -0.92 -9.09 3.75
C ALA A 7 -2.05 -8.30 4.39
N LEU A 8 -1.83 -7.02 4.58
CA LEU A 8 -2.87 -6.13 5.03
C LEU A 8 -2.69 -4.74 4.42
N CYS A 9 -3.76 -3.96 4.48
CA CYS A 9 -3.75 -2.56 4.07
C CYS A 9 -4.16 -1.68 5.24
N ILE A 10 -3.72 -0.46 5.24
CA ILE A 10 -4.24 0.57 6.13
C ILE A 10 -5.61 1.00 5.59
N LYS A 11 -6.65 0.89 6.41
CA LYS A 11 -8.00 1.25 5.99
C LYS A 11 -8.44 2.64 6.46
N LYS A 12 -7.79 3.18 7.47
CA LYS A 12 -8.09 4.51 7.99
C LYS A 12 -7.28 5.57 7.25
N GLU A 13 -7.70 6.81 7.36
CA GLU A 13 -7.04 7.93 6.69
C GLU A 13 -5.55 8.00 7.00
N LYS A 14 -5.19 7.75 8.27
CA LYS A 14 -3.82 7.79 8.74
C LYS A 14 -3.57 6.67 9.74
N ALA A 15 -2.31 6.22 9.81
CA ALA A 15 -1.88 5.26 10.81
C ALA A 15 -0.45 5.56 11.25
N ASN A 16 -0.23 5.60 12.56
CA ASN A 16 1.11 5.74 13.11
C ASN A 16 1.78 4.37 13.20
N LEU A 17 3.02 4.30 12.75
CA LEU A 17 3.84 3.11 12.84
C LEU A 17 4.83 3.29 13.97
N ARG A 18 4.95 2.28 14.84
CA ARG A 18 5.72 2.38 16.07
C ARG A 18 6.80 1.31 16.17
N LYS A 19 7.74 1.52 17.09
CA LYS A 19 8.84 0.57 17.35
C LYS A 19 8.37 -0.70 18.05
N GLY A 20 7.23 -0.67 18.72
CA GLY A 20 6.73 -1.80 19.48
C GLY A 20 5.22 -1.81 19.58
N PRO A 21 4.67 -2.88 20.16
CA PRO A 21 3.22 -3.14 20.15
C PRO A 21 2.45 -2.41 21.25
N SER A 22 2.57 -1.10 21.33
CA SER A 22 1.73 -0.26 22.18
C SER A 22 1.96 1.22 21.86
N THR A 23 1.06 2.07 22.33
CA THR A 23 1.20 3.53 22.19
C THR A 23 2.34 4.12 23.02
N LYS A 24 2.93 3.31 23.92
CA LYS A 24 4.08 3.75 24.71
C LYS A 24 5.38 3.75 23.91
N TYR A 25 5.41 3.02 22.81
CA TYR A 25 6.59 2.96 21.96
C TYR A 25 6.65 4.15 21.02
N GLU A 26 7.86 4.51 20.65
CA GLU A 26 8.12 5.64 19.76
C GLU A 26 7.40 5.48 18.42
N LYS A 27 6.77 6.57 17.98
CA LYS A 27 6.23 6.67 16.64
C LYS A 27 7.40 6.94 15.69
N ILE A 28 7.55 6.06 14.70
CA ILE A 28 8.65 6.15 13.74
C ILE A 28 8.20 6.83 12.46
N TRP A 29 6.98 6.52 12.01
CA TRP A 29 6.49 6.96 10.71
C TRP A 29 4.97 7.07 10.74
N GLN A 30 4.42 7.83 9.83
CA GLN A 30 2.98 7.89 9.62
C GLN A 30 2.69 7.56 8.16
N VAL A 31 1.73 6.67 7.95
CA VAL A 31 1.29 6.27 6.61
C VAL A 31 -0.18 6.58 6.42
N TYR A 32 -0.63 6.48 5.18
CA TYR A 32 -1.97 6.89 4.79
C TYR A 32 -2.79 5.71 4.29
N GLN A 33 -4.07 5.97 4.04
CA GLN A 33 -5.00 4.96 3.57
C GLN A 33 -4.45 4.22 2.35
N TYR A 34 -4.71 2.91 2.32
CA TYR A 34 -4.29 1.97 1.27
C TYR A 34 -2.81 1.60 1.29
N MET A 35 -2.03 2.04 2.29
CA MET A 35 -0.66 1.57 2.43
C MET A 35 -0.65 0.06 2.67
N PRO A 36 0.00 -0.73 1.81
CA PRO A 36 0.09 -2.18 1.97
C PRO A 36 1.30 -2.57 2.80
N PHE A 37 1.18 -3.71 3.49
CA PHE A 37 2.26 -4.30 4.26
C PHE A 37 2.18 -5.81 4.20
N LYS A 38 3.33 -6.46 4.37
CA LYS A 38 3.36 -7.87 4.77
C LYS A 38 3.08 -7.95 6.25
N LEU A 39 2.25 -8.90 6.65
CA LEU A 39 2.01 -9.16 8.07
C LEU A 39 3.05 -10.16 8.57
N LEU A 40 3.83 -9.76 9.57
CA LEU A 40 4.86 -10.61 10.14
C LEU A 40 4.36 -11.39 11.36
N LYS A 41 3.69 -10.72 12.29
CA LYS A 41 3.08 -11.37 13.45
C LYS A 41 2.05 -10.47 14.11
N THR A 42 1.25 -11.07 15.01
CA THR A 42 0.22 -10.36 15.76
C THR A 42 0.49 -10.55 17.25
N LYS A 43 0.34 -9.47 18.01
CA LYS A 43 0.43 -9.50 19.46
C LYS A 43 -0.69 -8.66 20.05
N GLY A 44 -1.71 -9.29 20.60
CA GLY A 44 -2.90 -8.58 21.07
C GLY A 44 -3.56 -7.80 19.94
N ASN A 45 -3.77 -6.51 20.16
CA ASN A 45 -4.38 -5.62 19.16
C ASN A 45 -3.33 -4.96 18.26
N TRP A 46 -2.12 -5.49 18.21
CA TRP A 46 -1.03 -4.92 17.44
C TRP A 46 -0.50 -5.91 16.42
N LYS A 47 -0.16 -5.41 15.26
CA LYS A 47 0.40 -6.19 14.15
C LYS A 47 1.77 -5.68 13.78
N GLN A 48 2.74 -6.59 13.71
CA GLN A 48 4.04 -6.29 13.16
C GLN A 48 3.99 -6.44 11.66
N VAL A 49 4.44 -5.42 10.96
CA VAL A 49 4.31 -5.31 9.51
C VAL A 49 5.66 -4.94 8.88
N GLU A 50 5.81 -5.30 7.61
CA GLU A 50 7.01 -5.01 6.84
C GLU A 50 6.63 -4.25 5.59
N ASP A 51 7.34 -3.16 5.31
CA ASP A 51 7.06 -2.31 4.16
C ASP A 51 7.83 -2.74 2.90
N LEU A 52 7.66 -1.96 1.84
CA LEU A 52 8.29 -2.18 0.54
C LEU A 52 9.82 -2.29 0.64
N ASP A 53 10.44 -1.54 1.54
CA ASP A 53 11.90 -1.51 1.69
C ASP A 53 12.43 -2.55 2.67
N GLY A 54 11.55 -3.36 3.25
CA GLY A 54 11.94 -4.40 4.21
C GLY A 54 12.05 -3.90 5.65
N ASP A 55 11.65 -2.68 5.92
CA ASP A 55 11.63 -2.15 7.28
C ASP A 55 10.38 -2.63 8.00
N SER A 56 10.51 -2.91 9.30
CA SER A 56 9.39 -3.42 10.08
C SER A 56 8.94 -2.43 11.16
N TYR A 57 7.65 -2.49 11.45
CA TYR A 57 6.98 -1.59 12.37
C TYR A 57 5.83 -2.30 13.05
N TRP A 58 5.27 -1.66 14.07
CA TRP A 58 4.04 -2.11 14.71
C TRP A 58 2.92 -1.12 14.44
N VAL A 59 1.74 -1.64 14.13
CA VAL A 59 0.54 -0.84 13.86
C VAL A 59 -0.65 -1.40 14.62
N HIS A 60 -1.51 -0.51 15.08
CA HIS A 60 -2.73 -0.91 15.79
C HIS A 60 -3.70 -1.62 14.85
N ALA A 61 -4.10 -2.84 15.21
CA ALA A 61 -4.88 -3.70 14.34
C ALA A 61 -6.16 -3.09 13.79
N PRO A 62 -6.95 -2.31 14.57
CA PRO A 62 -8.17 -1.70 14.05
C PRO A 62 -7.97 -0.72 12.90
N LEU A 63 -6.74 -0.27 12.67
CA LEU A 63 -6.44 0.63 11.55
C LEU A 63 -6.23 -0.12 10.23
N THR A 64 -6.25 -1.46 10.27
CA THR A 64 -5.89 -2.31 9.14
C THR A 64 -7.06 -3.14 8.63
N THR A 65 -6.90 -3.67 7.41
CA THR A 65 -7.87 -4.58 6.82
C THR A 65 -7.17 -5.59 5.92
N GLN A 66 -7.76 -6.77 5.77
CA GLN A 66 -7.31 -7.79 4.83
C GLN A 66 -8.37 -8.06 3.76
N LYS A 67 -9.38 -7.20 3.64
CA LYS A 67 -10.52 -7.42 2.75
C LYS A 67 -10.21 -7.12 1.28
N TYR A 68 -9.14 -6.42 0.99
CA TYR A 68 -8.74 -6.07 -0.37
C TYR A 68 -7.23 -5.91 -0.45
N LYS A 69 -6.71 -5.89 -1.66
CA LYS A 69 -5.28 -5.67 -1.90
C LYS A 69 -4.99 -4.20 -2.10
N CYS A 70 -3.77 -3.81 -1.74
CA CYS A 70 -3.30 -2.46 -1.96
C CYS A 70 -1.95 -2.48 -2.66
N ALA A 71 -1.57 -1.35 -3.22
CA ALA A 71 -0.32 -1.17 -3.93
C ALA A 71 0.32 0.14 -3.54
N VAL A 72 1.66 0.15 -3.50
CA VAL A 72 2.43 1.39 -3.36
C VAL A 72 3.40 1.51 -4.52
N ILE A 73 3.66 2.74 -4.90
CA ILE A 73 4.60 3.09 -5.95
C ILE A 73 6.02 2.86 -5.46
N ARG A 74 6.85 2.22 -6.31
CA ARG A 74 8.24 1.89 -5.99
C ARG A 74 9.23 3.01 -6.25
N LYS A 75 8.92 3.92 -7.18
CA LYS A 75 9.86 4.96 -7.65
C LYS A 75 9.18 6.31 -7.72
N ASP A 76 9.96 7.35 -7.46
CA ASP A 76 9.50 8.71 -7.68
C ASP A 76 9.17 8.96 -9.16
N LYS A 77 8.29 9.90 -9.41
CA LYS A 77 7.91 10.35 -10.76
C LYS A 77 7.34 9.23 -11.63
N THR A 78 6.52 8.36 -11.05
CA THR A 78 5.83 7.30 -11.78
C THR A 78 4.56 7.84 -12.41
N ASN A 79 4.39 7.57 -13.70
CA ASN A 79 3.16 7.95 -14.41
C ASN A 79 2.07 6.92 -14.19
N LEU A 80 0.87 7.40 -13.91
CA LEU A 80 -0.35 6.61 -13.89
C LEU A 80 -1.15 7.00 -15.11
N ARG A 81 -1.86 6.04 -15.71
CA ARG A 81 -2.50 6.23 -17.02
C ARG A 81 -4.00 6.00 -16.96
N LYS A 82 -4.69 6.51 -17.99
CA LYS A 82 -6.14 6.37 -18.10
C LYS A 82 -6.58 4.99 -18.56
N GLY A 83 -5.66 4.15 -19.05
CA GLY A 83 -5.94 2.79 -19.51
C GLY A 83 -4.72 1.90 -19.39
N PRO A 84 -4.90 0.59 -19.60
CA PRO A 84 -3.85 -0.41 -19.40
C PRO A 84 -2.88 -0.48 -20.59
N GLY A 85 -2.04 0.52 -20.72
CA GLY A 85 -1.05 0.55 -21.77
C GLY A 85 -0.39 1.92 -21.88
N THR A 86 0.82 1.95 -22.44
CA THR A 86 1.59 3.19 -22.59
C THR A 86 1.02 4.11 -23.64
N GLU A 87 0.15 3.61 -24.52
CA GLU A 87 -0.56 4.42 -25.52
C GLU A 87 -1.66 5.28 -24.89
N HIS A 88 -2.08 4.95 -23.68
CA HIS A 88 -3.07 5.77 -22.97
C HIS A 88 -2.39 6.97 -22.31
N PRO A 89 -3.06 8.14 -22.30
CA PRO A 89 -2.46 9.33 -21.69
C PRO A 89 -2.33 9.17 -20.16
N ALA A 90 -1.36 9.89 -19.61
CA ALA A 90 -1.21 9.98 -18.17
C ALA A 90 -2.39 10.71 -17.55
N VAL A 91 -2.80 10.31 -16.36
CA VAL A 91 -3.81 11.07 -15.62
C VAL A 91 -3.22 12.40 -15.16
N THR A 92 -4.07 13.39 -14.99
CA THR A 92 -3.60 14.76 -14.71
C THR A 92 -2.92 14.93 -13.36
N TRP A 93 -3.22 14.03 -12.41
CA TRP A 93 -2.65 14.07 -11.07
C TRP A 93 -1.36 13.24 -10.93
N SER A 94 -0.89 12.60 -12.01
CA SER A 94 0.43 11.99 -12.05
C SER A 94 1.44 12.96 -12.66
N PRO A 95 2.76 12.77 -12.47
CA PRO A 95 3.38 11.62 -11.82
C PRO A 95 3.19 11.65 -10.32
N VAL A 96 3.33 10.46 -9.72
CA VAL A 96 3.28 10.29 -8.27
C VAL A 96 4.63 9.73 -7.78
N ASP A 97 4.90 9.90 -6.49
CA ASP A 97 6.18 9.53 -5.93
C ASP A 97 6.12 8.21 -5.16
N LYS A 98 7.29 7.69 -4.83
CA LYS A 98 7.43 6.47 -4.05
C LYS A 98 6.54 6.54 -2.80
N TYR A 99 5.94 5.42 -2.47
CA TYR A 99 5.00 5.26 -1.36
C TYR A 99 3.62 5.87 -1.56
N PHE A 100 3.34 6.47 -2.70
CA PHE A 100 1.94 6.80 -3.02
C PHE A 100 1.13 5.50 -3.02
N SER A 101 0.08 5.46 -2.21
CA SER A 101 -0.66 4.23 -1.93
C SER A 101 -2.07 4.24 -2.54
N MET A 102 -2.51 3.06 -2.95
CA MET A 102 -3.75 2.90 -3.70
C MET A 102 -4.38 1.55 -3.43
N LYS A 103 -5.69 1.47 -3.51
CA LYS A 103 -6.42 0.21 -3.49
C LYS A 103 -6.33 -0.44 -4.87
N VAL A 104 -6.11 -1.75 -4.91
CA VAL A 104 -6.13 -2.51 -6.16
C VAL A 104 -7.56 -2.87 -6.50
N LEU A 105 -8.00 -2.47 -7.70
CA LEU A 105 -9.34 -2.80 -8.19
C LEU A 105 -9.32 -4.03 -9.09
N LYS A 106 -8.26 -4.18 -9.91
CA LYS A 106 -8.19 -5.22 -10.93
C LYS A 106 -6.75 -5.35 -11.41
N ILE A 107 -6.36 -6.56 -11.79
CA ILE A 107 -5.08 -6.82 -12.44
C ILE A 107 -5.39 -7.37 -13.82
N GLU A 108 -4.80 -6.77 -14.84
CA GLU A 108 -5.01 -7.15 -16.22
C GLU A 108 -3.67 -7.19 -16.93
N SER A 109 -3.17 -8.41 -17.15
CA SER A 109 -1.83 -8.63 -17.70
C SER A 109 -0.77 -7.94 -16.84
N ASN A 110 0.02 -7.05 -17.41
CA ASN A 110 1.08 -6.31 -16.71
C ASN A 110 0.61 -4.96 -16.17
N TRP A 111 -0.69 -4.75 -16.05
CA TRP A 111 -1.26 -3.49 -15.60
C TRP A 111 -2.19 -3.69 -14.42
N VAL A 112 -2.13 -2.75 -13.49
CA VAL A 112 -2.95 -2.77 -12.28
C VAL A 112 -3.88 -1.57 -12.28
N HIS A 113 -5.18 -1.84 -12.16
CA HIS A 113 -6.18 -0.79 -12.01
C HIS A 113 -6.27 -0.43 -10.54
N VAL A 114 -6.11 0.83 -10.24
CA VAL A 114 -5.99 1.31 -8.86
C VAL A 114 -6.91 2.49 -8.59
N GLU A 115 -7.17 2.71 -7.30
CA GLU A 115 -7.99 3.82 -6.83
C GLU A 115 -7.29 4.46 -5.64
N ASP A 116 -7.10 5.78 -5.68
CA ASP A 116 -6.49 6.49 -4.55
C ASP A 116 -7.51 6.84 -3.47
N ALA A 117 -7.04 7.46 -2.38
CA ALA A 117 -7.89 7.79 -1.24
C ALA A 117 -8.96 8.84 -1.58
N ALA A 118 -8.78 9.61 -2.62
CA ALA A 118 -9.75 10.58 -3.10
C ALA A 118 -10.83 9.96 -4.01
N GLY A 119 -10.67 8.68 -4.36
CA GLY A 119 -11.60 8.00 -5.26
C GLY A 119 -11.22 8.11 -6.74
N ASP A 120 -10.08 8.68 -7.05
CA ASP A 120 -9.61 8.79 -8.43
C ASP A 120 -8.99 7.48 -8.88
N LYS A 121 -9.28 7.07 -10.10
CA LYS A 121 -8.86 5.78 -10.66
C LYS A 121 -7.82 5.99 -11.75
N ALA A 122 -6.93 5.00 -11.87
CA ALA A 122 -5.90 5.00 -12.89
C ALA A 122 -5.36 3.60 -13.11
N TRP A 123 -4.48 3.46 -14.09
CA TRP A 123 -3.77 2.22 -14.38
C TRP A 123 -2.27 2.45 -14.21
N VAL A 124 -1.58 1.48 -13.64
CA VAL A 124 -0.14 1.54 -13.46
C VAL A 124 0.51 0.25 -13.92
N TYR A 125 1.70 0.37 -14.53
CA TYR A 125 2.48 -0.76 -14.97
C TYR A 125 2.93 -1.57 -13.75
N SER A 126 2.62 -2.88 -13.76
CA SER A 126 2.82 -3.75 -12.61
C SER A 126 4.21 -3.70 -11.97
N PRO A 127 5.33 -3.69 -12.75
CA PRO A 127 6.65 -3.60 -12.14
C PRO A 127 6.95 -2.32 -11.36
N LEU A 128 6.13 -1.29 -11.51
CA LEU A 128 6.33 -0.01 -10.82
C LEU A 128 5.66 0.04 -9.45
N VAL A 129 4.96 -1.00 -9.07
CA VAL A 129 4.27 -1.07 -7.78
C VAL A 129 4.64 -2.32 -7.00
N TRP A 130 4.49 -2.22 -5.69
CA TRP A 130 4.54 -3.35 -4.77
C TRP A 130 3.12 -3.59 -4.27
N THR A 131 2.61 -4.79 -4.50
CA THR A 131 1.21 -5.15 -4.20
C THR A 131 1.16 -6.20 -3.10
N GLN A 132 0.31 -5.98 -2.13
CA GLN A 132 0.05 -6.92 -1.03
C GLN A 132 -1.43 -7.10 -0.78
#